data_d37be69b4995f0fae6c20219cadbdd7e
#
_entry.id   d37be69b4995f0fae6c20219cadbdd7e
#
_cell.length_a   1.000
_cell.length_b   1.000
_cell.length_c   1.000
_cell.angle_alpha   90.00
_cell.angle_beta   90.00
_cell.angle_gamma   90.00
#
_symmetry.space_group_name_H-M   'P 1'
#
loop_
_entity.id
_entity.type
_entity.pdbx_description
1 polymer ?
#
loop_
_entity_poly.entity_id
_entity_poly.type
_entity_poly.pdbx_seq_one_letter_code
_entity_poly.pdbx_strand_id
1 'polypeptide(L)'
;MMLAMLLALAVAAPAAGAQGDGVRSVTVAVYTKEAAPVEDLRPAELSLEEDGQKRAILAVERDHRPLDVALILDSSSALGPLYRRDLVGAAMDFWKALPEEARLAIWTSGGSSSKIVGFGTDRETGERALEMVAAGGKNYTLDTIIDASRDLRSERAARRVLAIVTNTDVEASRTLIQRVFKVVGRAHVTPMVILVKAGGKPAQNWDTETLFEKLGEGHGGTYEEILTSMAAAKRLGRLAADLGAQYQVRYSSGADQPTFPEVEVERKGVEVRVGVSQKVRAVPSSSRTATLGPTR
;
A
#
# COMPACT_ATOMS: atom_id res chain seq x y z
N MET A 1 36.08 69.11 -17.87
CA MET A 1 34.93 68.36 -17.40
C MET A 1 34.87 67.05 -18.15
N MET A 2 35.44 65.96 -17.58
CA MET A 2 35.43 64.62 -18.17
C MET A 2 34.39 63.80 -17.42
N LEU A 3 33.37 63.34 -18.13
CA LEU A 3 32.28 62.51 -17.62
C LEU A 3 32.73 61.05 -17.76
N ALA A 4 33.00 60.39 -16.62
CA ALA A 4 33.33 58.96 -16.57
C ALA A 4 32.04 58.14 -16.57
N MET A 5 31.85 57.37 -17.62
CA MET A 5 30.72 56.42 -17.82
C MET A 5 31.09 55.06 -17.14
N LEU A 6 30.48 54.79 -16.02
CA LEU A 6 30.61 53.48 -15.34
C LEU A 6 29.74 52.46 -16.05
N LEU A 7 30.40 51.48 -16.70
CA LEU A 7 29.75 50.31 -17.32
C LEU A 7 29.53 49.25 -16.19
N ALA A 8 28.29 49.04 -15.76
CA ALA A 8 27.94 47.98 -14.82
C ALA A 8 27.88 46.64 -15.58
N LEU A 9 28.85 45.78 -15.34
CA LEU A 9 28.87 44.41 -15.84
C LEU A 9 27.91 43.55 -14.97
N ALA A 10 26.72 43.23 -15.49
CA ALA A 10 25.83 42.29 -14.86
C ALA A 10 26.41 40.89 -15.05
N VAL A 11 26.97 40.29 -13.98
CA VAL A 11 27.34 38.88 -13.94
C VAL A 11 26.05 38.07 -13.83
N ALA A 12 25.64 37.46 -14.93
CA ALA A 12 24.58 36.45 -14.91
C ALA A 12 25.09 35.25 -14.10
N ALA A 13 24.45 34.96 -12.98
CA ALA A 13 24.67 33.72 -12.24
C ALA A 13 24.34 32.52 -13.16
N PRO A 14 25.19 31.47 -13.20
CA PRO A 14 24.86 30.28 -13.97
C PRO A 14 23.57 29.69 -13.40
N ALA A 15 22.57 29.49 -14.24
CA ALA A 15 21.39 28.69 -13.91
C ALA A 15 21.91 27.31 -13.44
N ALA A 16 21.58 26.97 -12.19
CA ALA A 16 21.88 25.64 -11.65
C ALA A 16 21.38 24.61 -12.65
N GLY A 17 22.29 23.75 -13.11
CA GLY A 17 22.02 22.76 -14.14
C GLY A 17 20.80 21.92 -13.73
N ALA A 18 19.82 21.85 -14.60
CA ALA A 18 18.74 20.89 -14.51
C ALA A 18 19.36 19.50 -14.59
N GLN A 19 19.69 18.89 -13.45
CA GLN A 19 19.86 17.46 -13.33
C GLN A 19 18.55 16.86 -13.82
N GLY A 20 18.61 15.99 -14.85
CA GLY A 20 17.45 15.48 -15.52
C GLY A 20 16.44 14.89 -14.54
N ASP A 21 15.39 15.63 -14.26
CA ASP A 21 14.32 15.22 -13.38
C ASP A 21 13.64 13.97 -13.93
N GLY A 22 13.84 12.84 -13.24
CA GLY A 22 13.13 11.61 -13.56
C GLY A 22 11.64 11.80 -13.21
N VAL A 23 10.76 11.07 -13.90
CA VAL A 23 9.34 11.04 -13.53
C VAL A 23 9.11 9.91 -12.53
N ARG A 24 8.54 10.25 -11.38
CA ARG A 24 8.08 9.29 -10.38
C ARG A 24 6.58 9.36 -10.20
N SER A 25 6.03 8.32 -9.62
CA SER A 25 4.66 8.31 -9.16
C SER A 25 4.58 7.86 -7.71
N VAL A 26 3.62 8.41 -7.00
CA VAL A 26 3.27 8.00 -5.65
C VAL A 26 1.76 7.76 -5.58
N THR A 27 1.35 6.77 -4.79
CA THR A 27 -0.06 6.54 -4.50
C THR A 27 -0.46 7.39 -3.31
N VAL A 28 -1.52 8.17 -3.47
CA VAL A 28 -2.06 9.07 -2.44
C VAL A 28 -3.51 8.70 -2.18
N ALA A 29 -3.87 8.59 -0.91
CA ALA A 29 -5.25 8.43 -0.48
C ALA A 29 -5.62 9.62 0.41
N VAL A 30 -6.80 10.20 0.17
CA VAL A 30 -7.30 11.38 0.89
C VAL A 30 -8.66 11.05 1.49
N TYR A 31 -8.83 11.39 2.78
CA TYR A 31 -10.02 11.07 3.56
C TYR A 31 -10.58 12.31 4.23
N THR A 32 -11.89 12.34 4.44
CA THR A 32 -12.52 13.28 5.35
C THR A 32 -12.22 12.88 6.80
N LYS A 33 -12.51 13.77 7.76
CA LYS A 33 -12.41 13.46 9.21
C LYS A 33 -13.27 12.28 9.63
N GLU A 34 -14.35 12.00 8.92
CA GLU A 34 -15.22 10.86 9.12
C GLU A 34 -14.69 9.57 8.47
N ALA A 35 -13.44 9.63 7.96
CA ALA A 35 -12.77 8.54 7.25
C ALA A 35 -13.50 8.08 5.97
N ALA A 36 -14.24 8.98 5.30
CA ALA A 36 -14.75 8.73 3.96
C ALA A 36 -13.72 9.15 2.91
N PRO A 37 -13.47 8.34 1.86
CA PRO A 37 -12.53 8.69 0.82
C PRO A 37 -12.99 9.93 0.03
N VAL A 38 -12.05 10.81 -0.30
CA VAL A 38 -12.28 11.96 -1.19
C VAL A 38 -12.12 11.49 -2.63
N GLU A 39 -13.16 11.66 -3.44
CA GLU A 39 -13.19 11.12 -4.80
C GLU A 39 -12.98 12.16 -5.91
N ASP A 40 -12.96 13.45 -5.57
CA ASP A 40 -12.92 14.59 -6.49
C ASP A 40 -11.65 15.44 -6.35
N LEU A 41 -10.53 14.84 -5.97
CA LEU A 41 -9.25 15.52 -5.76
C LEU A 41 -8.72 16.12 -7.07
N ARG A 42 -8.32 17.40 -7.03
CA ARG A 42 -7.80 18.13 -8.20
C ARG A 42 -6.31 18.38 -8.04
N PRO A 43 -5.55 18.41 -9.14
CA PRO A 43 -4.11 18.70 -9.10
C PRO A 43 -3.76 20.02 -8.41
N ALA A 44 -4.61 21.05 -8.57
CA ALA A 44 -4.39 22.37 -7.97
C ALA A 44 -4.52 22.40 -6.43
N GLU A 45 -5.10 21.34 -5.82
CA GLU A 45 -5.26 21.21 -4.37
C GLU A 45 -4.06 20.49 -3.72
N LEU A 46 -3.09 20.01 -4.52
CA LEU A 46 -1.97 19.23 -4.05
C LEU A 46 -0.66 20.03 -4.10
N SER A 47 0.12 19.94 -3.04
CA SER A 47 1.55 20.25 -3.06
C SER A 47 2.36 18.99 -2.71
N LEU A 48 3.54 18.85 -3.27
CA LEU A 48 4.41 17.71 -3.06
C LEU A 48 5.85 18.21 -2.82
N GLU A 49 6.44 17.69 -1.74
CA GLU A 49 7.84 17.91 -1.40
C GLU A 49 8.58 16.57 -1.35
N GLU A 50 9.78 16.53 -1.93
CA GLU A 50 10.67 15.39 -1.88
C GLU A 50 12.04 15.87 -1.43
N ASP A 51 12.53 15.29 -0.31
CA ASP A 51 13.79 15.68 0.33
C ASP A 51 13.83 17.21 0.67
N GLY A 52 12.69 17.76 1.16
CA GLY A 52 12.54 19.17 1.51
C GLY A 52 12.48 20.13 0.31
N GLN A 53 12.34 19.62 -0.90
CA GLN A 53 12.22 20.40 -2.13
C GLN A 53 10.85 20.24 -2.77
N LYS A 54 10.18 21.36 -3.08
CA LYS A 54 8.93 21.34 -3.85
C LYS A 54 9.17 20.76 -5.23
N ARG A 55 8.29 19.84 -5.63
CA ARG A 55 8.33 19.17 -6.92
C ARG A 55 7.10 19.52 -7.76
N ALA A 56 7.31 19.64 -9.06
CA ALA A 56 6.20 19.87 -9.98
C ALA A 56 5.33 18.62 -10.09
N ILE A 57 4.04 18.75 -9.80
CA ILE A 57 3.03 17.71 -10.04
C ILE A 57 2.68 17.73 -11.52
N LEU A 58 2.85 16.59 -12.20
CA LEU A 58 2.65 16.44 -13.62
C LEU A 58 1.24 15.91 -13.96
N ALA A 59 0.69 15.07 -13.08
CA ALA A 59 -0.66 14.53 -13.23
C ALA A 59 -1.18 13.99 -11.89
N VAL A 60 -2.51 14.07 -11.72
CA VAL A 60 -3.25 13.43 -10.61
C VAL A 60 -4.43 12.70 -11.24
N GLU A 61 -4.45 11.40 -11.10
CA GLU A 61 -5.47 10.54 -11.73
C GLU A 61 -5.92 9.48 -10.72
N ARG A 62 -7.17 9.02 -10.82
CA ARG A 62 -7.62 7.83 -10.05
C ARG A 62 -6.74 6.65 -10.41
N ASP A 63 -6.34 5.88 -9.40
CA ASP A 63 -5.40 4.78 -9.60
C ASP A 63 -6.13 3.48 -9.96
N HIS A 64 -6.35 3.27 -11.25
CA HIS A 64 -6.94 2.05 -11.82
C HIS A 64 -5.90 1.02 -12.27
N ARG A 65 -4.65 1.17 -11.85
CA ARG A 65 -3.62 0.18 -12.19
C ARG A 65 -3.92 -1.17 -11.53
N PRO A 66 -3.51 -2.29 -12.12
CA PRO A 66 -3.71 -3.62 -11.54
C PRO A 66 -3.27 -3.67 -10.08
N LEU A 67 -4.15 -4.21 -9.23
CA LEU A 67 -3.99 -4.32 -7.78
C LEU A 67 -4.00 -5.78 -7.36
N ASP A 68 -2.93 -6.24 -6.72
CA ASP A 68 -2.90 -7.54 -6.05
C ASP A 68 -2.94 -7.34 -4.54
N VAL A 69 -3.87 -8.01 -3.90
CA VAL A 69 -4.05 -8.00 -2.45
C VAL A 69 -3.81 -9.40 -1.91
N ALA A 70 -2.88 -9.54 -0.97
CA ALA A 70 -2.78 -10.73 -0.14
C ALA A 70 -3.40 -10.44 1.23
N LEU A 71 -4.44 -11.15 1.60
CA LEU A 71 -5.07 -11.07 2.91
C LEU A 71 -4.54 -12.20 3.80
N ILE A 72 -3.92 -11.85 4.91
CA ILE A 72 -3.53 -12.79 5.96
C ILE A 72 -4.58 -12.79 7.05
N LEU A 73 -5.14 -13.95 7.34
CA LEU A 73 -6.08 -14.18 8.44
C LEU A 73 -5.41 -15.05 9.50
N ASP A 74 -5.37 -14.57 10.70
CA ASP A 74 -4.91 -15.35 11.82
C ASP A 74 -5.93 -16.44 12.17
N SER A 75 -5.57 -17.67 11.89
CA SER A 75 -6.34 -18.87 12.24
C SER A 75 -5.76 -19.64 13.42
N SER A 76 -4.89 -19.03 14.24
CA SER A 76 -4.29 -19.64 15.42
C SER A 76 -5.33 -19.94 16.51
N SER A 77 -4.93 -20.68 17.54
CA SER A 77 -5.80 -21.00 18.67
C SER A 77 -6.36 -19.77 19.38
N ALA A 78 -5.68 -18.62 19.32
CA ALA A 78 -6.15 -17.39 19.94
C ALA A 78 -7.42 -16.83 19.28
N LEU A 79 -7.52 -16.91 17.95
CA LEU A 79 -8.69 -16.50 17.17
C LEU A 79 -9.49 -17.69 16.62
N GLY A 80 -9.07 -18.91 16.85
CA GLY A 80 -9.69 -20.12 16.29
C GLY A 80 -11.20 -20.23 16.47
N PRO A 81 -11.76 -20.01 17.68
CA PRO A 81 -13.20 -20.03 17.93
C PRO A 81 -13.95 -18.92 17.17
N LEU A 82 -13.25 -17.82 16.82
CA LEU A 82 -13.80 -16.62 16.18
C LEU A 82 -13.58 -16.65 14.66
N TYR A 83 -12.67 -17.51 14.19
CA TYR A 83 -12.24 -17.56 12.79
C TYR A 83 -13.43 -17.75 11.84
N ARG A 84 -14.19 -18.83 12.00
CA ARG A 84 -15.36 -19.11 11.14
C ARG A 84 -16.48 -18.10 11.33
N ARG A 85 -16.73 -17.69 12.60
CA ARG A 85 -17.83 -16.79 12.92
C ARG A 85 -17.62 -15.38 12.38
N ASP A 86 -16.40 -14.83 12.57
CA ASP A 86 -16.14 -13.42 12.34
C ASP A 86 -15.24 -13.18 11.12
N LEU A 87 -14.15 -13.95 10.95
CA LEU A 87 -13.12 -13.64 9.98
C LEU A 87 -13.42 -14.17 8.58
N VAL A 88 -14.06 -15.33 8.42
CA VAL A 88 -14.42 -15.86 7.10
C VAL A 88 -15.43 -14.92 6.42
N GLY A 89 -16.50 -14.54 7.13
CA GLY A 89 -17.48 -13.58 6.61
C GLY A 89 -16.84 -12.23 6.27
N ALA A 90 -15.99 -11.70 7.16
CA ALA A 90 -15.27 -10.46 6.94
C ALA A 90 -14.36 -10.51 5.69
N ALA A 91 -13.68 -11.63 5.45
CA ALA A 91 -12.85 -11.83 4.26
C ALA A 91 -13.67 -11.87 2.98
N MET A 92 -14.82 -12.53 3.00
CA MET A 92 -15.72 -12.60 1.84
C MET A 92 -16.34 -11.25 1.52
N ASP A 93 -16.75 -10.50 2.54
CA ASP A 93 -17.27 -9.14 2.35
C ASP A 93 -16.18 -8.19 1.83
N PHE A 94 -14.96 -8.32 2.35
CA PHE A 94 -13.79 -7.61 1.82
C PHE A 94 -13.56 -7.92 0.34
N TRP A 95 -13.56 -9.20 -0.04
CA TRP A 95 -13.38 -9.62 -1.43
C TRP A 95 -14.43 -9.03 -2.37
N LYS A 96 -15.71 -9.01 -1.92
CA LYS A 96 -16.80 -8.42 -2.70
C LYS A 96 -16.67 -6.90 -2.87
N ALA A 97 -16.09 -6.24 -1.85
CA ALA A 97 -15.94 -4.79 -1.83
C ALA A 97 -14.67 -4.27 -2.53
N LEU A 98 -13.71 -5.16 -2.86
CA LEU A 98 -12.50 -4.77 -3.60
C LEU A 98 -12.86 -4.20 -4.98
N PRO A 99 -12.08 -3.21 -5.49
CA PRO A 99 -12.26 -2.68 -6.84
C PRO A 99 -12.11 -3.77 -7.90
N GLU A 100 -12.72 -3.55 -9.08
CA GLU A 100 -12.81 -4.56 -10.14
C GLU A 100 -11.43 -5.02 -10.65
N GLU A 101 -10.46 -4.11 -10.68
CA GLU A 101 -9.08 -4.40 -11.08
C GLU A 101 -8.29 -5.21 -10.05
N ALA A 102 -8.84 -5.48 -8.87
CA ALA A 102 -8.15 -6.17 -7.80
C ALA A 102 -8.26 -7.69 -7.91
N ARG A 103 -7.11 -8.38 -7.69
CA ARG A 103 -7.06 -9.82 -7.46
C ARG A 103 -6.72 -10.09 -6.00
N LEU A 104 -7.34 -11.11 -5.41
CA LEU A 104 -7.14 -11.48 -4.02
C LEU A 104 -6.51 -12.86 -3.90
N ALA A 105 -5.49 -12.96 -3.04
CA ALA A 105 -5.02 -14.22 -2.45
C ALA A 105 -5.26 -14.19 -0.94
N ILE A 106 -5.59 -15.34 -0.33
CA ILE A 106 -5.82 -15.42 1.11
C ILE A 106 -4.90 -16.46 1.73
N TRP A 107 -4.27 -16.05 2.80
CA TRP A 107 -3.34 -16.83 3.60
C TRP A 107 -3.84 -17.00 5.02
N THR A 108 -3.45 -18.08 5.66
CA THR A 108 -3.70 -18.29 7.09
C THR A 108 -2.39 -18.53 7.84
N SER A 109 -2.33 -18.13 9.12
CA SER A 109 -1.12 -18.19 9.94
C SER A 109 -1.20 -19.16 11.13
N GLY A 110 -2.33 -19.85 11.31
CA GLY A 110 -2.50 -20.81 12.42
C GLY A 110 -1.84 -22.15 12.12
N GLY A 111 -0.96 -22.62 13.00
CA GLY A 111 -0.22 -23.87 12.86
C GLY A 111 0.93 -23.82 11.86
N SER A 112 0.77 -23.10 10.77
CA SER A 112 1.79 -22.85 9.74
C SER A 112 1.36 -21.71 8.81
N SER A 113 2.29 -21.20 8.00
CA SER A 113 1.97 -20.32 6.86
C SER A 113 1.33 -21.15 5.75
N SER A 114 0.10 -20.81 5.33
CA SER A 114 -0.63 -21.57 4.31
C SER A 114 -1.41 -20.66 3.38
N LYS A 115 -1.21 -20.81 2.06
CA LYS A 115 -2.02 -20.14 1.04
C LYS A 115 -3.28 -20.96 0.79
N ILE A 116 -4.43 -20.40 1.17
CA ILE A 116 -5.74 -21.07 1.06
C ILE A 116 -6.41 -20.71 -0.27
N VAL A 117 -6.29 -19.44 -0.68
CA VAL A 117 -6.85 -18.92 -1.92
C VAL A 117 -5.74 -18.29 -2.74
N GLY A 118 -5.57 -18.71 -3.98
CA GLY A 118 -4.61 -18.14 -4.93
C GLY A 118 -5.22 -16.99 -5.74
N PHE A 119 -4.36 -16.15 -6.32
CA PHE A 119 -4.81 -15.12 -7.27
C PHE A 119 -5.55 -15.76 -8.45
N GLY A 120 -6.72 -15.22 -8.79
CA GLY A 120 -7.57 -15.74 -9.88
C GLY A 120 -8.51 -16.88 -9.50
N THR A 121 -8.54 -17.32 -8.23
CA THR A 121 -9.56 -18.23 -7.72
C THR A 121 -10.93 -17.54 -7.74
N ASP A 122 -11.98 -18.24 -8.16
CA ASP A 122 -13.34 -17.73 -8.06
C ASP A 122 -13.83 -17.69 -6.59
N ARG A 123 -14.79 -16.79 -6.31
CA ARG A 123 -15.24 -16.52 -4.95
C ARG A 123 -15.89 -17.73 -4.27
N GLU A 124 -16.67 -18.52 -4.98
CA GLU A 124 -17.36 -19.67 -4.40
C GLU A 124 -16.37 -20.77 -3.98
N THR A 125 -15.36 -21.03 -4.82
CA THR A 125 -14.27 -21.95 -4.47
C THR A 125 -13.45 -21.41 -3.30
N GLY A 126 -13.18 -20.11 -3.28
CA GLY A 126 -12.44 -19.47 -2.18
C GLY A 126 -13.20 -19.53 -0.86
N GLU A 127 -14.51 -19.28 -0.84
CA GLU A 127 -15.35 -19.37 0.34
C GLU A 127 -15.33 -20.78 0.94
N ARG A 128 -15.56 -21.80 0.12
CA ARG A 128 -15.47 -23.20 0.55
C ARG A 128 -14.10 -23.55 1.12
N ALA A 129 -13.03 -23.06 0.49
CA ALA A 129 -11.67 -23.28 0.99
C ALA A 129 -11.43 -22.65 2.37
N LEU A 130 -11.95 -21.42 2.59
CA LEU A 130 -11.86 -20.75 3.88
C LEU A 130 -12.65 -21.45 4.99
N GLU A 131 -13.85 -21.95 4.68
CA GLU A 131 -14.68 -22.71 5.63
C GLU A 131 -14.04 -24.04 6.06
N MET A 132 -13.22 -24.62 5.20
CA MET A 132 -12.51 -25.88 5.48
C MET A 132 -11.25 -25.69 6.34
N VAL A 133 -10.80 -24.47 6.60
CA VAL A 133 -9.61 -24.22 7.43
C VAL A 133 -9.84 -24.76 8.84
N ALA A 134 -8.97 -25.64 9.28
CA ALA A 134 -8.90 -26.09 10.67
C ALA A 134 -8.16 -25.03 11.50
N ALA A 135 -8.92 -24.07 12.04
CA ALA A 135 -8.34 -23.04 12.89
C ALA A 135 -7.80 -23.63 14.21
N GLY A 136 -6.55 -23.28 14.53
CA GLY A 136 -5.86 -23.78 15.71
C GLY A 136 -4.33 -23.67 15.60
N GLY A 137 -3.65 -24.21 16.59
CA GLY A 137 -2.19 -24.19 16.63
C GLY A 137 -1.61 -22.83 17.04
N LYS A 138 -0.29 -22.70 16.92
CA LYS A 138 0.45 -21.47 17.23
C LYS A 138 0.31 -20.47 16.09
N ASN A 139 0.55 -19.20 16.39
CA ASN A 139 0.57 -18.12 15.40
C ASN A 139 1.92 -18.07 14.66
N TYR A 140 1.90 -18.06 13.33
CA TYR A 140 3.06 -17.92 12.43
C TYR A 140 2.89 -16.73 11.49
N THR A 141 2.40 -15.60 11.98
CA THR A 141 2.10 -14.41 11.17
C THR A 141 3.35 -13.88 10.46
N LEU A 142 4.52 -13.83 11.12
CA LEU A 142 5.74 -13.29 10.49
C LEU A 142 6.23 -14.17 9.33
N ASP A 143 6.16 -15.48 9.45
CA ASP A 143 6.50 -16.39 8.35
C ASP A 143 5.50 -16.22 7.19
N THR A 144 4.20 -16.06 7.50
CA THR A 144 3.14 -15.84 6.52
C THR A 144 3.31 -14.50 5.79
N ILE A 145 3.72 -13.43 6.48
CA ILE A 145 4.05 -12.13 5.86
C ILE A 145 5.15 -12.29 4.81
N ILE A 146 6.19 -13.07 5.13
CA ILE A 146 7.30 -13.33 4.19
C ILE A 146 6.82 -14.06 2.94
N ASP A 147 6.02 -15.11 3.12
CA ASP A 147 5.57 -15.95 2.01
C ASP A 147 4.57 -15.19 1.13
N ALA A 148 3.60 -14.50 1.73
CA ALA A 148 2.65 -13.66 1.00
C ALA A 148 3.33 -12.49 0.26
N SER A 149 4.34 -11.86 0.87
CA SER A 149 5.11 -10.80 0.21
C SER A 149 5.91 -11.29 -1.00
N ARG A 150 6.44 -12.51 -0.93
CA ARG A 150 7.13 -13.14 -2.07
C ARG A 150 6.18 -13.48 -3.19
N ASP A 151 4.99 -13.98 -2.84
CA ASP A 151 3.92 -14.27 -3.78
C ASP A 151 3.48 -13.00 -4.52
N LEU A 152 3.13 -11.93 -3.79
CA LEU A 152 2.82 -10.62 -4.35
C LEU A 152 3.92 -10.07 -5.28
N ARG A 153 5.18 -10.27 -4.93
CA ARG A 153 6.29 -9.83 -5.76
C ARG A 153 6.36 -10.57 -7.10
N SER A 154 5.96 -11.85 -7.14
CA SER A 154 5.98 -12.67 -8.35
C SER A 154 4.90 -12.29 -9.36
N GLU A 155 3.78 -11.71 -8.91
CA GLU A 155 2.58 -11.43 -9.70
C GLU A 155 2.65 -10.16 -10.58
N ARG A 156 3.66 -9.33 -10.42
CA ARG A 156 3.93 -8.15 -11.27
C ARG A 156 2.85 -7.06 -11.29
N ALA A 157 1.86 -7.07 -10.40
CA ALA A 157 0.91 -5.96 -10.30
C ALA A 157 1.61 -4.64 -9.97
N ALA A 158 1.04 -3.54 -10.44
CA ALA A 158 1.58 -2.20 -10.18
C ALA A 158 1.34 -1.77 -8.73
N ARG A 159 0.21 -2.19 -8.13
CA ARG A 159 -0.12 -1.98 -6.72
C ARG A 159 -0.13 -3.34 -6.00
N ARG A 160 0.56 -3.41 -4.86
CA ARG A 160 0.65 -4.63 -4.05
C ARG A 160 0.34 -4.30 -2.61
N VAL A 161 -0.69 -4.91 -2.08
CA VAL A 161 -1.16 -4.68 -0.71
C VAL A 161 -1.13 -5.96 0.07
N LEU A 162 -0.64 -5.88 1.30
CA LEU A 162 -0.65 -6.96 2.27
C LEU A 162 -1.58 -6.58 3.41
N ALA A 163 -2.83 -7.03 3.35
CA ALA A 163 -3.78 -6.85 4.44
C ALA A 163 -3.57 -7.95 5.49
N ILE A 164 -3.40 -7.57 6.74
CA ILE A 164 -3.08 -8.49 7.85
C ILE A 164 -4.11 -8.32 8.95
N VAL A 165 -4.82 -9.40 9.28
CA VAL A 165 -5.67 -9.48 10.47
C VAL A 165 -5.05 -10.51 11.40
N THR A 166 -4.45 -10.05 12.50
CA THR A 166 -3.74 -10.90 13.46
C THR A 166 -4.07 -10.49 14.91
N ASN A 167 -3.52 -11.18 15.86
CA ASN A 167 -3.71 -10.91 17.29
C ASN A 167 -2.37 -10.66 18.01
N THR A 168 -2.47 -10.34 19.30
CA THR A 168 -1.33 -10.05 20.19
C THR A 168 -0.77 -11.29 20.90
N ASP A 169 -1.22 -12.50 20.55
CA ASP A 169 -0.73 -13.72 21.20
C ASP A 169 0.70 -14.06 20.74
N VAL A 170 1.29 -15.05 21.39
CA VAL A 170 2.69 -15.42 21.19
C VAL A 170 2.96 -15.80 19.73
N GLU A 171 3.78 -15.01 19.07
CA GLU A 171 4.29 -15.26 17.73
C GLU A 171 5.31 -16.43 17.77
N ALA A 172 5.06 -17.48 16.98
CA ALA A 172 5.86 -18.69 16.97
C ALA A 172 6.77 -18.83 15.75
N SER A 173 6.76 -17.84 14.85
CA SER A 173 7.63 -17.81 13.68
C SER A 173 9.10 -17.89 14.06
N ARG A 174 9.88 -18.56 13.22
CA ARG A 174 11.35 -18.60 13.36
C ARG A 174 12.03 -17.43 12.65
N THR A 175 11.26 -16.64 11.97
CA THR A 175 11.74 -15.49 11.19
C THR A 175 12.13 -14.33 12.09
N LEU A 176 13.30 -13.76 11.81
CA LEU A 176 13.75 -12.54 12.48
C LEU A 176 12.98 -11.32 11.94
N ILE A 177 12.65 -10.40 12.82
CA ILE A 177 11.91 -9.15 12.52
C ILE A 177 12.57 -8.36 11.37
N GLN A 178 13.91 -8.21 11.39
CA GLN A 178 14.64 -7.50 10.35
C GLN A 178 14.47 -8.14 8.96
N ARG A 179 14.26 -9.47 8.92
CA ARG A 179 13.99 -10.17 7.66
C ARG A 179 12.63 -9.83 7.12
N VAL A 180 11.61 -9.66 7.98
CA VAL A 180 10.26 -9.24 7.58
C VAL A 180 10.33 -7.89 6.88
N PHE A 181 10.90 -6.86 7.53
CA PHE A 181 11.06 -5.53 6.93
C PHE A 181 11.80 -5.57 5.59
N LYS A 182 12.91 -6.32 5.54
CA LYS A 182 13.68 -6.46 4.30
C LYS A 182 12.91 -7.09 3.15
N VAL A 183 12.09 -8.11 3.44
CA VAL A 183 11.30 -8.81 2.40
C VAL A 183 10.15 -7.94 1.92
N VAL A 184 9.39 -7.33 2.85
CA VAL A 184 8.29 -6.41 2.54
C VAL A 184 8.79 -5.23 1.71
N GLY A 185 9.88 -4.57 2.13
CA GLY A 185 10.47 -3.46 1.39
C GLY A 185 10.93 -3.85 -0.02
N ARG A 186 11.61 -5.01 -0.17
CA ARG A 186 12.05 -5.51 -1.49
C ARG A 186 10.90 -5.93 -2.41
N ALA A 187 9.77 -6.32 -1.85
CA ALA A 187 8.59 -6.68 -2.59
C ALA A 187 7.78 -5.45 -3.02
N HIS A 188 8.11 -4.26 -2.50
CA HIS A 188 7.34 -3.02 -2.68
C HIS A 188 5.86 -3.23 -2.37
N VAL A 189 5.61 -3.85 -1.22
CA VAL A 189 4.29 -4.15 -0.71
C VAL A 189 3.88 -3.08 0.29
N THR A 190 2.62 -2.65 0.26
CA THR A 190 2.04 -1.73 1.25
C THR A 190 1.30 -2.55 2.32
N PRO A 191 1.81 -2.65 3.56
CA PRO A 191 1.16 -3.40 4.62
C PRO A 191 0.02 -2.60 5.24
N MET A 192 -1.13 -3.26 5.45
CA MET A 192 -2.30 -2.74 6.14
C MET A 192 -2.63 -3.67 7.30
N VAL A 193 -2.31 -3.26 8.51
CA VAL A 193 -2.38 -4.13 9.69
C VAL A 193 -3.60 -3.80 10.54
N ILE A 194 -4.38 -4.83 10.85
CA ILE A 194 -5.48 -4.81 11.81
C ILE A 194 -5.12 -5.76 12.96
N LEU A 195 -4.78 -5.20 14.10
CA LEU A 195 -4.40 -5.96 15.29
C LEU A 195 -5.61 -6.16 16.21
N VAL A 196 -5.97 -7.42 16.45
CA VAL A 196 -7.06 -7.79 17.36
C VAL A 196 -6.52 -7.95 18.77
N LYS A 197 -6.91 -7.07 19.70
CA LYS A 197 -6.59 -7.16 21.12
C LYS A 197 -7.63 -8.02 21.85
N ALA A 198 -7.71 -9.30 21.51
CA ALA A 198 -8.69 -10.21 22.11
C ALA A 198 -8.44 -10.37 23.63
N GLY A 199 -9.47 -10.06 24.43
CA GLY A 199 -9.52 -10.40 25.84
C GLY A 199 -8.88 -9.40 26.81
N GLY A 200 -8.54 -8.18 26.38
CA GLY A 200 -8.07 -7.11 27.28
C GLY A 200 -6.78 -7.42 28.05
N LYS A 201 -6.10 -8.51 27.72
CA LYS A 201 -4.77 -8.78 28.27
C LYS A 201 -3.77 -7.87 27.60
N PRO A 202 -2.90 -7.18 28.37
CA PRO A 202 -1.76 -6.51 27.78
C PRO A 202 -1.01 -7.50 26.90
N ALA A 203 -0.57 -7.07 25.71
CA ALA A 203 0.26 -7.91 24.88
C ALA A 203 1.41 -8.48 25.73
N GLN A 204 1.53 -9.79 25.77
CA GLN A 204 2.65 -10.43 26.44
C GLN A 204 3.96 -10.17 25.68
N ASN A 205 3.85 -9.55 24.51
CA ASN A 205 4.96 -9.28 23.62
C ASN A 205 4.86 -7.86 23.04
N TRP A 206 5.30 -6.89 23.82
CA TRP A 206 5.37 -5.48 23.45
C TRP A 206 6.14 -5.26 22.14
N ASP A 207 7.12 -6.12 21.86
CA ASP A 207 7.90 -6.12 20.63
C ASP A 207 7.03 -6.40 19.39
N THR A 208 5.98 -7.20 19.52
CA THR A 208 5.12 -7.58 18.40
C THR A 208 4.16 -6.44 18.01
N GLU A 209 3.58 -5.71 18.96
CA GLU A 209 2.77 -4.52 18.67
C GLU A 209 3.60 -3.46 17.97
N THR A 210 4.74 -3.11 18.53
CA THR A 210 5.68 -2.14 17.95
C THR A 210 6.15 -2.58 16.56
N LEU A 211 6.33 -3.89 16.33
CA LEU A 211 6.65 -4.42 15.02
C LEU A 211 5.56 -4.15 14.01
N PHE A 212 4.30 -4.47 14.33
CA PHE A 212 3.18 -4.32 13.41
C PHE A 212 2.88 -2.85 13.12
N GLU A 213 2.99 -1.98 14.12
CA GLU A 213 2.90 -0.52 13.95
C GLU A 213 3.97 -0.03 12.96
N LYS A 214 5.25 -0.33 13.22
CA LYS A 214 6.36 0.03 12.33
C LYS A 214 6.25 -0.60 10.95
N LEU A 215 5.69 -1.81 10.85
CA LEU A 215 5.49 -2.47 9.56
C LEU A 215 4.45 -1.72 8.72
N GLY A 216 3.31 -1.36 9.31
CA GLY A 216 2.26 -0.60 8.64
C GLY A 216 2.75 0.79 8.24
N GLU A 217 3.11 1.61 9.20
CA GLU A 217 3.44 3.02 8.99
C GLU A 217 4.75 3.20 8.19
N GLY A 218 5.77 2.41 8.50
CA GLY A 218 7.09 2.53 7.86
C GLY A 218 7.15 2.12 6.39
N HIS A 219 6.07 1.56 5.81
CA HIS A 219 5.98 1.17 4.41
C HIS A 219 4.81 1.84 3.66
N GLY A 220 4.32 2.97 4.18
CA GLY A 220 3.23 3.74 3.56
C GLY A 220 1.87 3.07 3.65
N GLY A 221 1.70 2.17 4.60
CA GLY A 221 0.45 1.49 4.90
C GLY A 221 -0.25 2.03 6.14
N THR A 222 -0.94 1.15 6.88
CA THR A 222 -1.67 1.52 8.10
C THR A 222 -1.50 0.48 9.20
N TYR A 223 -1.69 0.96 10.42
CA TYR A 223 -1.83 0.12 11.60
C TYR A 223 -3.09 0.55 12.36
N GLU A 224 -3.96 -0.39 12.66
CA GLU A 224 -5.17 -0.16 13.44
C GLU A 224 -5.36 -1.26 14.48
N GLU A 225 -5.76 -0.85 15.68
CA GLU A 225 -6.12 -1.78 16.75
C GLU A 225 -7.63 -1.92 16.86
N ILE A 226 -8.10 -3.14 17.07
CA ILE A 226 -9.50 -3.45 17.34
C ILE A 226 -9.62 -4.33 18.60
N LEU A 227 -10.68 -4.11 19.38
CA LEU A 227 -10.90 -4.83 20.63
C LEU A 227 -11.54 -6.20 20.41
N THR A 228 -12.22 -6.41 19.29
CA THR A 228 -12.92 -7.66 18.99
C THR A 228 -12.77 -8.02 17.50
N SER A 229 -12.72 -9.31 17.19
CA SER A 229 -12.69 -9.83 15.81
C SER A 229 -13.90 -9.40 14.97
N MET A 230 -15.06 -9.15 15.58
CA MET A 230 -16.25 -8.62 14.88
C MET A 230 -16.01 -7.28 14.20
N ALA A 231 -15.11 -6.45 14.75
CA ALA A 231 -14.76 -5.17 14.15
C ALA A 231 -13.92 -5.31 12.86
N ALA A 232 -13.34 -6.49 12.60
CA ALA A 232 -12.51 -6.74 11.42
C ALA A 232 -13.29 -6.51 10.11
N ALA A 233 -14.57 -6.92 10.03
CA ALA A 233 -15.41 -6.71 8.86
C ALA A 233 -15.51 -5.22 8.48
N LYS A 234 -15.76 -4.35 9.48
CA LYS A 234 -15.84 -2.90 9.26
C LYS A 234 -14.50 -2.32 8.81
N ARG A 235 -13.39 -2.82 9.36
CA ARG A 235 -12.04 -2.32 9.01
C ARG A 235 -11.62 -2.77 7.62
N LEU A 236 -11.84 -4.02 7.29
CA LEU A 236 -11.60 -4.55 5.94
C LEU A 236 -12.49 -3.86 4.90
N GLY A 237 -13.76 -3.60 5.21
CA GLY A 237 -14.65 -2.83 4.31
C GLY A 237 -14.12 -1.43 4.03
N ARG A 238 -13.61 -0.71 5.05
CA ARG A 238 -12.93 0.57 4.86
C ARG A 238 -11.69 0.42 3.98
N LEU A 239 -10.85 -0.58 4.26
CA LEU A 239 -9.67 -0.84 3.45
C LEU A 239 -10.02 -1.06 1.97
N ALA A 240 -11.07 -1.82 1.67
CA ALA A 240 -11.53 -2.01 0.29
C ALA A 240 -11.95 -0.69 -0.38
N ALA A 241 -12.73 0.15 0.34
CA ALA A 241 -13.11 1.48 -0.14
C ALA A 241 -11.88 2.37 -0.39
N ASP A 242 -10.91 2.33 0.53
CA ASP A 242 -9.65 3.06 0.42
C ASP A 242 -8.86 2.66 -0.83
N LEU A 243 -8.74 1.37 -1.08
CA LEU A 243 -8.02 0.83 -2.24
C LEU A 243 -8.68 1.22 -3.57
N GLY A 244 -10.01 1.35 -3.59
CA GLY A 244 -10.78 1.85 -4.73
C GLY A 244 -10.71 3.37 -4.92
N ALA A 245 -10.34 4.14 -3.89
CA ALA A 245 -10.34 5.60 -3.89
C ALA A 245 -8.96 6.26 -4.02
N GLN A 246 -7.91 5.49 -4.24
CA GLN A 246 -6.55 5.99 -4.35
C GLN A 246 -6.31 6.79 -5.63
N TYR A 247 -5.35 7.72 -5.55
CA TYR A 247 -4.86 8.51 -6.66
C TYR A 247 -3.41 8.15 -6.97
N GLN A 248 -3.09 8.13 -8.26
CA GLN A 248 -1.71 8.16 -8.72
C GLN A 248 -1.31 9.62 -8.96
N VAL A 249 -0.34 10.10 -8.20
CA VAL A 249 0.27 11.41 -8.41
C VAL A 249 1.60 11.21 -9.13
N ARG A 250 1.73 11.75 -10.34
CA ARG A 250 3.00 11.78 -11.09
C ARG A 250 3.67 13.12 -10.87
N TYR A 251 4.96 13.11 -10.60
CA TYR A 251 5.72 14.32 -10.31
C TYR A 251 7.16 14.25 -10.85
N SER A 252 7.81 15.40 -11.00
CA SER A 252 9.23 15.49 -11.32
C SER A 252 10.06 15.16 -10.07
N SER A 253 11.05 14.30 -10.19
CA SER A 253 11.86 13.84 -9.07
C SER A 253 13.35 13.92 -9.39
N GLY A 254 14.12 14.47 -8.47
CA GLY A 254 15.59 14.43 -8.50
C GLY A 254 16.20 13.21 -7.80
N ALA A 255 15.38 12.34 -7.21
CA ALA A 255 15.87 11.22 -6.41
C ALA A 255 16.11 9.95 -7.26
N ASP A 256 17.25 9.27 -7.03
CA ASP A 256 17.57 8.01 -7.69
C ASP A 256 16.93 6.79 -7.01
N GLN A 257 16.73 6.86 -5.70
CA GLN A 257 16.13 5.80 -4.88
C GLN A 257 14.64 6.06 -4.59
N PRO A 258 13.87 5.03 -4.23
CA PRO A 258 12.52 5.22 -3.72
C PRO A 258 12.52 6.17 -2.50
N THR A 259 11.62 7.14 -2.50
CA THR A 259 11.45 8.12 -1.42
C THR A 259 10.03 8.05 -0.87
N PHE A 260 9.82 8.69 0.28
CA PHE A 260 8.51 8.99 0.82
C PHE A 260 8.29 10.50 0.68
N PRO A 261 7.70 10.96 -0.44
CA PRO A 261 7.44 12.37 -0.59
C PRO A 261 6.36 12.81 0.40
N GLU A 262 6.47 14.05 0.88
CA GLU A 262 5.41 14.68 1.66
C GLU A 262 4.39 15.26 0.69
N VAL A 263 3.11 14.96 0.92
CA VAL A 263 2.00 15.47 0.10
C VAL A 263 1.02 16.17 1.00
N GLU A 264 0.73 17.41 0.69
CA GLU A 264 -0.28 18.21 1.37
C GLU A 264 -1.48 18.45 0.43
N VAL A 265 -2.67 18.55 1.02
CA VAL A 265 -3.91 18.87 0.31
C VAL A 265 -4.47 20.17 0.88
N GLU A 266 -4.65 21.19 0.02
CA GLU A 266 -5.23 22.48 0.37
C GLU A 266 -6.77 22.40 0.56
N ARG A 267 -7.25 21.37 1.25
CA ARG A 267 -8.66 21.16 1.56
C ARG A 267 -8.81 20.97 3.07
N LYS A 268 -9.63 21.81 3.71
CA LYS A 268 -9.85 21.73 5.16
C LYS A 268 -10.56 20.43 5.55
N GLY A 269 -10.13 19.84 6.64
CA GLY A 269 -10.81 18.68 7.23
C GLY A 269 -10.55 17.36 6.51
N VAL A 270 -9.45 17.27 5.78
CA VAL A 270 -9.00 16.02 5.16
C VAL A 270 -7.70 15.52 5.79
N GLU A 271 -7.50 14.23 5.71
CA GLU A 271 -6.27 13.52 6.08
C GLU A 271 -5.67 12.89 4.83
N VAL A 272 -4.35 12.88 4.73
CA VAL A 272 -3.63 12.39 3.56
C VAL A 272 -2.76 11.21 3.97
N ARG A 273 -2.82 10.14 3.19
CA ARG A 273 -1.90 9.00 3.29
C ARG A 273 -1.07 8.90 2.01
N VAL A 274 0.24 8.75 2.17
CA VAL A 274 1.20 8.77 1.05
C VAL A 274 1.98 7.47 1.05
N GLY A 275 1.98 6.79 -0.09
CA GLY A 275 2.77 5.57 -0.29
C GLY A 275 4.22 5.85 -0.69
N VAL A 276 4.99 4.78 -0.91
CA VAL A 276 6.38 4.87 -1.39
C VAL A 276 6.40 5.26 -2.87
N SER A 277 7.28 6.19 -3.23
CA SER A 277 7.45 6.63 -4.62
C SER A 277 8.04 5.53 -5.50
N GLN A 278 7.61 5.48 -6.76
CA GLN A 278 8.06 4.50 -7.74
C GLN A 278 8.49 5.21 -9.04
N LYS A 279 9.59 4.74 -9.67
CA LYS A 279 9.97 5.22 -11.01
C LYS A 279 8.87 4.87 -12.02
N VAL A 280 8.41 5.85 -12.78
CA VAL A 280 7.49 5.61 -13.90
C VAL A 280 8.31 5.00 -15.03
N ARG A 281 7.99 3.76 -15.43
CA ARG A 281 8.55 3.19 -16.65
C ARG A 281 7.94 3.93 -17.83
N ALA A 282 8.78 4.52 -18.68
CA ALA A 282 8.33 5.07 -19.95
C ALA A 282 7.60 3.95 -20.73
N VAL A 283 6.34 4.15 -21.00
CA VAL A 283 5.63 3.31 -21.98
C VAL A 283 6.25 3.71 -23.31
N PRO A 284 6.89 2.79 -24.09
CA PRO A 284 7.39 3.14 -25.40
C PRO A 284 6.21 3.66 -26.22
N SER A 285 6.31 4.90 -26.70
CA SER A 285 5.33 5.46 -27.60
C SER A 285 5.30 4.58 -28.85
N SER A 286 4.26 3.78 -29.03
CA SER A 286 4.02 3.05 -30.26
C SER A 286 3.64 4.07 -31.33
N SER A 287 4.62 4.75 -31.92
CA SER A 287 4.44 5.45 -33.17
C SER A 287 4.21 4.41 -34.27
N ARG A 288 2.98 3.95 -34.42
CA ARG A 288 2.53 3.32 -35.66
C ARG A 288 2.48 4.42 -36.72
N THR A 289 3.59 4.64 -37.34
CA THR A 289 3.60 5.31 -38.67
C THR A 289 2.85 4.37 -39.60
N ALA A 290 1.58 4.67 -39.87
CA ALA A 290 0.84 4.04 -40.94
C ALA A 290 1.46 4.52 -42.24
N THR A 291 2.33 3.74 -42.81
CA THR A 291 2.81 3.93 -44.16
C THR A 291 1.65 3.60 -45.11
N LEU A 292 0.95 4.62 -45.59
CA LEU A 292 0.05 4.50 -46.72
C LEU A 292 0.91 4.17 -47.93
N GLY A 293 0.87 2.91 -48.37
CA GLY A 293 1.44 2.49 -49.63
C GLY A 293 0.68 3.10 -50.81
N PRO A 294 1.36 3.42 -51.91
CA PRO A 294 0.70 4.01 -53.08
C PRO A 294 -0.21 3.00 -53.76
N THR A 295 -1.45 3.37 -53.98
CA THR A 295 -2.40 2.72 -54.89
C THR A 295 -1.86 2.72 -56.32
N ARG A 296 -1.79 1.54 -56.91
CA ARG A 296 -1.79 1.34 -58.33
C ARG A 296 -3.04 0.58 -58.77
#